data_15a3afa690ed70819909563f87373b9e
#
_entry.id   15a3afa690ed70819909563f87373b9e
#
_cell.length_a   1.000
_cell.length_b   1.000
_cell.length_c   1.000
_cell.angle_alpha   90.00
_cell.angle_beta   90.00
_cell.angle_gamma   90.00
#
_symmetry.space_group_name_H-M   'P 1'
#
loop_
_entity.id
_entity.type
_entity.pdbx_description
1 polymer ?
#
loop_
_entity_poly.entity_id
_entity_poly.type
_entity_poly.pdbx_seq_one_letter_code
_entity_poly.pdbx_strand_id
1 'polypeptide(L)'
;MSEFYQMAELPKEKKIEVINYVTSQKEIRTSELQRKFLWGYHRASNTMDWLHSLGIVSEFNGLIYRNVLMSNNDAQKIIDELS
;
A
#
# COMPACT_ATOMS: atom_id res chain seq x y z
N MET A 1 17.03 11.13 -1.91
CA MET A 1 15.72 11.29 -2.53
C MET A 1 14.64 11.01 -1.55
N SER A 2 13.52 11.71 -1.67
CA SER A 2 12.42 11.53 -0.74
C SER A 2 11.63 10.27 -1.06
N GLU A 3 10.90 9.79 -0.08
CA GLU A 3 10.01 8.64 -0.25
C GLU A 3 8.92 8.93 -1.28
N PHE A 4 8.45 10.17 -1.32
CA PHE A 4 7.45 10.58 -2.30
C PHE A 4 7.93 10.43 -3.73
N TYR A 5 9.19 10.69 -3.95
CA TYR A 5 9.76 10.54 -5.28
C TYR A 5 9.64 9.08 -5.75
N GLN A 6 9.97 8.12 -4.87
CA GLN A 6 9.88 6.70 -5.22
C GLN A 6 8.45 6.29 -5.51
N MET A 7 7.50 6.79 -4.74
CA MET A 7 6.09 6.47 -4.99
C MET A 7 5.60 7.09 -6.29
N ALA A 8 6.08 8.28 -6.63
CA ALA A 8 5.71 8.94 -7.88
C ALA A 8 6.17 8.14 -9.10
N GLU A 9 7.22 7.33 -8.95
CA GLU A 9 7.72 6.50 -10.05
C GLU A 9 6.87 5.25 -10.27
N LEU A 10 6.02 4.86 -9.33
CA LEU A 10 5.18 3.68 -9.51
C LEU A 10 4.10 3.97 -10.55
N PRO A 11 3.98 3.11 -11.58
CA PRO A 11 2.92 3.28 -12.57
C PRO A 11 1.54 3.21 -11.92
N LYS A 12 0.59 3.90 -12.52
CA LYS A 12 -0.78 3.92 -12.03
C LYS A 12 -1.35 2.52 -11.90
N GLU A 13 -1.12 1.67 -12.88
CA GLU A 13 -1.61 0.30 -12.87
C GLU A 13 -1.05 -0.49 -11.68
N LYS A 14 0.20 -0.24 -11.33
CA LYS A 14 0.82 -0.91 -10.20
C LYS A 14 0.22 -0.40 -8.89
N LYS A 15 -0.05 0.89 -8.78
CA LYS A 15 -0.70 1.46 -7.60
C LYS A 15 -2.08 0.82 -7.38
N ILE A 16 -2.85 0.66 -8.45
CA ILE A 16 -4.16 0.03 -8.38
C ILE A 16 -4.02 -1.43 -7.98
N GLU A 17 -3.06 -2.14 -8.53
CA GLU A 17 -2.81 -3.53 -8.19
C GLU A 17 -2.48 -3.68 -6.70
N VAL A 18 -1.66 -2.78 -6.16
CA VAL A 18 -1.31 -2.78 -4.75
C VAL A 18 -2.54 -2.59 -3.88
N ILE A 19 -3.37 -1.60 -4.21
CA ILE A 19 -4.59 -1.34 -3.44
C ILE A 19 -5.52 -2.55 -3.47
N ASN A 20 -5.70 -3.16 -4.63
CA ASN A 20 -6.55 -4.34 -4.76
C ASN A 20 -6.02 -5.50 -3.93
N TYR A 21 -4.71 -5.72 -3.95
CA TYR A 21 -4.12 -6.79 -3.18
C TYR A 21 -4.28 -6.55 -1.67
N VAL A 22 -3.94 -5.34 -1.21
CA VAL A 22 -3.96 -5.03 0.22
C VAL A 22 -5.38 -5.06 0.77
N THR A 23 -6.35 -4.51 0.05
CA THR A 23 -7.73 -4.47 0.53
C THR A 23 -8.43 -5.82 0.50
N SER A 24 -7.79 -6.84 -0.06
CA SER A 24 -8.29 -8.21 0.03
C SER A 24 -7.83 -8.91 1.31
N GLN A 25 -6.96 -8.26 2.10
CA GLN A 25 -6.42 -8.82 3.33
C GLN A 25 -7.02 -8.11 4.54
N LYS A 26 -6.99 -8.76 5.71
CA LYS A 26 -7.40 -8.11 6.97
C LYS A 26 -6.25 -7.36 7.59
N GLU A 27 -5.04 -7.82 7.37
CA GLU A 27 -3.82 -7.19 7.85
C GLU A 27 -2.74 -7.42 6.80
N ILE A 28 -1.72 -6.57 6.80
CA ILE A 28 -0.69 -6.60 5.78
C ILE A 28 0.67 -6.38 6.44
N ARG A 29 1.67 -7.13 5.98
CA ARG A 29 3.05 -6.99 6.43
C ARG A 29 3.89 -6.43 5.30
N THR A 30 4.91 -5.65 5.68
CA THR A 30 5.85 -5.14 4.69
C THR A 30 6.48 -6.27 3.88
N SER A 31 6.82 -7.39 4.57
CA SER A 31 7.42 -8.54 3.90
C SER A 31 6.50 -9.17 2.85
N GLU A 32 5.19 -9.06 3.02
CA GLU A 32 4.26 -9.58 2.02
C GLU A 32 4.35 -8.77 0.72
N LEU A 33 4.46 -7.45 0.83
CA LEU A 33 4.64 -6.61 -0.34
C LEU A 33 5.96 -6.89 -1.03
N GLN A 34 7.01 -7.15 -0.25
CA GLN A 34 8.30 -7.51 -0.82
C GLN A 34 8.19 -8.76 -1.67
N ARG A 35 7.52 -9.80 -1.16
CA ARG A 35 7.39 -11.06 -1.88
C ARG A 35 6.43 -10.98 -3.06
N LYS A 36 5.29 -10.33 -2.83
CA LYS A 36 4.25 -10.26 -3.87
C LYS A 36 4.72 -9.49 -5.09
N PHE A 37 5.43 -8.38 -4.87
CA PHE A 37 5.82 -7.48 -5.93
C PHE A 37 7.31 -7.52 -6.26
N LEU A 38 8.05 -8.39 -5.58
CA LEU A 38 9.50 -8.53 -5.76
C LEU A 38 10.23 -7.22 -5.50
N TRP A 39 9.85 -6.53 -4.44
CA TRP A 39 10.43 -5.25 -4.04
C TRP A 39 11.46 -5.40 -2.94
N GLY A 40 12.42 -4.46 -2.89
CA GLY A 40 13.28 -4.30 -1.73
C GLY A 40 12.49 -3.69 -0.58
N TYR A 41 13.11 -3.68 0.61
CA TYR A 41 12.45 -3.23 1.83
C TYR A 41 12.00 -1.77 1.74
N HIS A 42 12.84 -0.89 1.22
CA HIS A 42 12.51 0.54 1.16
C HIS A 42 11.26 0.80 0.34
N ARG A 43 11.15 0.17 -0.82
CA ARG A 43 9.98 0.36 -1.66
C ARG A 43 8.72 -0.17 -0.98
N ALA A 44 8.83 -1.34 -0.35
CA ALA A 44 7.68 -1.92 0.35
C ALA A 44 7.28 -1.05 1.54
N SER A 45 8.24 -0.55 2.30
CA SER A 45 7.98 0.30 3.45
C SER A 45 7.36 1.63 3.03
N ASN A 46 7.90 2.25 1.98
CA ASN A 46 7.36 3.50 1.46
C ASN A 46 5.93 3.31 0.95
N THR A 47 5.66 2.16 0.34
CA THR A 47 4.32 1.83 -0.13
C THR A 47 3.35 1.70 1.05
N MET A 48 3.79 1.10 2.16
CA MET A 48 2.95 1.03 3.35
C MET A 48 2.62 2.42 3.87
N ASP A 49 3.59 3.34 3.90
CA ASP A 49 3.35 4.71 4.34
C ASP A 49 2.40 5.44 3.39
N TRP A 50 2.53 5.19 2.10
CA TRP A 50 1.60 5.75 1.11
C TRP A 50 0.18 5.23 1.35
N LEU A 51 0.02 3.92 1.58
CA LEU A 51 -1.29 3.34 1.87
C LEU A 51 -1.89 3.93 3.14
N HIS A 52 -1.04 4.19 4.14
CA HIS A 52 -1.50 4.86 5.36
C HIS A 52 -2.01 6.28 5.06
N SER A 53 -1.30 7.01 4.22
CA SER A 53 -1.71 8.37 3.86
C SER A 53 -3.06 8.40 3.16
N LEU A 54 -3.45 7.30 2.53
CA LEU A 54 -4.75 7.15 1.87
C LEU A 54 -5.84 6.61 2.82
N GLY A 55 -5.47 6.28 4.05
CA GLY A 55 -6.42 5.71 5.01
C GLY A 55 -6.69 4.23 4.80
N ILE A 56 -5.91 3.55 3.98
CA ILE A 56 -6.13 2.14 3.65
C ILE A 56 -5.60 1.22 4.74
N VAL A 57 -4.47 1.58 5.36
CA VAL A 57 -3.89 0.79 6.44
C VAL A 57 -3.64 1.68 7.66
N SER A 58 -3.54 1.06 8.83
CA SER A 58 -3.24 1.78 10.07
C SER A 58 -1.79 2.28 10.07
N GLU A 59 -1.50 3.24 10.94
CA GLU A 59 -0.14 3.70 11.11
C GLU A 59 0.73 2.61 11.75
N PHE A 60 2.04 2.76 11.62
CA PHE A 60 2.97 1.84 12.25
C PHE A 60 2.84 1.95 13.77
N ASN A 61 2.61 0.82 14.42
CA ASN A 61 2.39 0.77 15.87
C ASN A 61 3.39 -0.16 16.59
N GLY A 62 4.49 -0.49 15.91
CA GLY A 62 5.50 -1.38 16.48
C GLY A 62 5.26 -2.85 16.23
N LEU A 63 4.11 -3.21 15.66
CA LEU A 63 3.82 -4.59 15.29
C LEU A 63 4.36 -4.89 13.91
N ILE A 64 4.54 -6.18 13.60
CA ILE A 64 5.06 -6.60 12.30
C ILE A 64 4.02 -6.48 11.20
N TYR A 65 2.78 -6.17 11.54
CA TYR A 65 1.71 -6.00 10.56
C TYR A 65 0.94 -4.71 10.86
N ARG A 66 0.24 -4.22 9.84
CA ARG A 66 -0.71 -3.12 9.99
C ARG A 66 -2.10 -3.64 9.64
N ASN A 67 -3.11 -3.09 10.30
CA ASN A 67 -4.49 -3.45 10.03
C ASN A 67 -4.95 -2.78 8.73
N VAL A 68 -5.70 -3.52 7.92
CA VAL A 68 -6.34 -2.98 6.74
C VAL A 68 -7.66 -2.34 7.20
N LEU A 69 -7.82 -1.05 6.93
CA LEU A 69 -8.91 -0.25 7.48
C LEU A 69 -10.11 -0.10 6.57
N MET A 70 -9.99 -0.49 5.29
CA MET A 70 -11.11 -0.37 4.38
C MET A 70 -11.17 -1.57 3.44
N SER A 71 -12.40 -1.88 3.00
CA SER A 71 -12.62 -2.95 2.04
C SER A 71 -12.23 -2.47 0.65
N ASN A 72 -12.13 -3.42 -0.29
CA ASN A 72 -11.90 -3.07 -1.69
C ASN A 72 -13.01 -2.15 -2.21
N ASN A 73 -14.25 -2.42 -1.81
CA ASN A 73 -15.39 -1.60 -2.22
C ASN A 73 -15.23 -0.16 -1.74
N ASP A 74 -14.79 0.03 -0.49
CA ASP A 74 -14.58 1.36 0.07
C ASP A 74 -13.39 2.06 -0.62
N ALA A 75 -12.38 1.31 -1.02
CA ALA A 75 -11.22 1.86 -1.70
C ALA A 75 -11.49 2.21 -3.16
N GLN A 76 -12.64 1.86 -3.69
CA GLN A 76 -12.95 2.05 -5.10
C GLN A 76 -12.87 3.52 -5.52
N LYS A 77 -13.26 4.43 -4.63
CA LYS A 77 -13.14 5.87 -4.92
C LYS A 77 -11.70 6.28 -5.14
N ILE A 78 -10.79 5.74 -4.33
CA ILE A 78 -9.36 6.04 -4.45
C ILE A 78 -8.84 5.48 -5.77
N ILE A 79 -9.24 4.25 -6.11
CA ILE A 79 -8.85 3.62 -7.37
C ILE A 79 -9.36 4.44 -8.56
N ASP A 80 -10.59 4.92 -8.49
CA ASP A 80 -11.19 5.72 -9.54
C ASP A 80 -10.43 7.04 -9.74
N GLU A 81 -9.98 7.65 -8.64
CA GLU A 81 -9.20 8.88 -8.72
C GLU A 81 -7.82 8.67 -9.33
N LEU A 82 -7.27 7.47 -9.17
CA LEU A 82 -5.99 7.11 -9.78
C LEU A 82 -6.11 6.78 -11.26
N SER A 83 -7.30 6.46 -11.71
CA SER A 83 -7.53 6.00 -13.09
C SER A 83 -7.56 7.11 -14.12
#